data_4f0abbee29a2d1fe5c2eec2a2746eb8f
#
_entry.id   4f0abbee29a2d1fe5c2eec2a2746eb8f
#
_cell.length_a   1.000
_cell.length_b   1.000
_cell.length_c   1.000
_cell.angle_alpha   90.00
_cell.angle_beta   90.00
_cell.angle_gamma   90.00
#
_symmetry.space_group_name_H-M   'P 1'
#
loop_
_entity.id
_entity.type
_entity.pdbx_description
1 polymer ?
#
loop_
_entity_poly.entity_id
_entity_poly.type
_entity_poly.pdbx_seq_one_letter_code
_entity_poly.pdbx_strand_id
1 'polypeptide(L)'
;AAVFWRRRRAGLWAAVFVAGALWGVWRTEAALDARWPSEKQGQSVALTVHVAGLAQDDGRRVRVLADALADDGRRYRVQLADFGRREWPAGSTWRLNVRLRAPVGEANLRGFDREAWALANGIDALGTAGAARQAAQWPGGLSDAFSDGLLRLRERISASWQRMPPEAAEGAALMRALAVGEQDALENKWWQAFRPLGLNHLVSVSGLHVTMVAVLFGWLAHGLLRLLPAPPHRPRAWVLGAGAAAALFY
;
A
#
# COMPACT_ATOMS: atom_id res chain seq x y z
N ALA A 1 -6.66 -22.98 -42.82
CA ALA A 1 -5.72 -22.96 -41.67
C ALA A 1 -5.70 -21.60 -40.95
N ALA A 2 -5.49 -20.46 -41.62
CA ALA A 2 -5.36 -19.13 -41.01
C ALA A 2 -6.63 -18.65 -40.27
N VAL A 3 -7.82 -18.89 -40.82
CA VAL A 3 -9.13 -18.52 -40.19
C VAL A 3 -9.38 -19.36 -38.92
N PHE A 4 -9.05 -20.62 -38.91
CA PHE A 4 -9.18 -21.51 -37.76
C PHE A 4 -8.23 -21.08 -36.62
N TRP A 5 -7.02 -20.68 -36.96
CA TRP A 5 -6.03 -20.19 -35.96
C TRP A 5 -6.42 -18.84 -35.37
N ARG A 6 -7.00 -17.96 -36.16
CA ARG A 6 -7.54 -16.66 -35.69
C ARG A 6 -8.71 -16.84 -34.75
N ARG A 7 -9.65 -17.76 -35.03
CA ARG A 7 -10.78 -18.08 -34.14
C ARG A 7 -10.35 -18.70 -32.82
N ARG A 8 -9.35 -19.58 -32.81
CA ARG A 8 -8.79 -20.14 -31.57
C ARG A 8 -8.13 -19.07 -30.70
N ARG A 9 -7.39 -18.14 -31.31
CA ARG A 9 -6.80 -17.03 -30.58
C ARG A 9 -7.86 -16.08 -30.01
N ALA A 10 -8.89 -15.75 -30.78
CA ALA A 10 -10.00 -14.93 -30.29
C ALA A 10 -10.72 -15.59 -29.09
N GLY A 11 -10.96 -16.92 -29.17
CA GLY A 11 -11.52 -17.68 -28.06
C GLY A 11 -10.64 -17.67 -26.80
N LEU A 12 -9.31 -17.80 -26.98
CA LEU A 12 -8.37 -17.70 -25.87
C LEU A 12 -8.38 -16.32 -25.20
N TRP A 13 -8.37 -15.25 -26.00
CA TRP A 13 -8.44 -13.89 -25.46
C TRP A 13 -9.77 -13.60 -24.76
N ALA A 14 -10.87 -14.09 -25.31
CA ALA A 14 -12.18 -14.01 -24.66
C ALA A 14 -12.20 -14.76 -23.31
N ALA A 15 -11.62 -15.97 -23.27
CA ALA A 15 -11.52 -16.75 -22.02
C ALA A 15 -10.63 -16.04 -20.98
N VAL A 16 -9.51 -15.46 -21.38
CA VAL A 16 -8.63 -14.69 -20.48
C VAL A 16 -9.36 -13.45 -19.95
N PHE A 17 -10.10 -12.75 -20.82
CA PHE A 17 -10.89 -11.58 -20.41
C PHE A 17 -11.98 -11.97 -19.40
N VAL A 18 -12.75 -13.02 -19.67
CA VAL A 18 -13.79 -13.52 -18.76
C VAL A 18 -13.20 -13.98 -17.44
N ALA A 19 -12.08 -14.71 -17.47
CA ALA A 19 -11.40 -15.14 -16.26
C ALA A 19 -10.92 -13.95 -15.43
N GLY A 20 -10.36 -12.92 -16.07
CA GLY A 20 -9.97 -11.67 -15.42
C GLY A 20 -11.15 -10.90 -14.80
N ALA A 21 -12.27 -10.84 -15.53
CA ALA A 21 -13.50 -10.20 -15.03
C ALA A 21 -14.06 -10.95 -13.80
N LEU A 22 -14.16 -12.29 -13.88
CA LEU A 22 -14.62 -13.12 -12.76
C LEU A 22 -13.69 -12.99 -11.55
N TRP A 23 -12.37 -12.99 -11.79
CA TRP A 23 -11.39 -12.73 -10.73
C TRP A 23 -11.60 -11.36 -10.08
N GLY A 24 -11.82 -10.31 -10.87
CA GLY A 24 -12.10 -8.95 -10.38
C GLY A 24 -13.35 -8.90 -9.49
N VAL A 25 -14.45 -9.51 -9.95
CA VAL A 25 -15.69 -9.60 -9.17
C VAL A 25 -15.45 -10.34 -7.85
N TRP A 26 -14.88 -11.54 -7.92
CA TRP A 26 -14.58 -12.34 -6.73
C TRP A 26 -13.68 -11.61 -5.73
N ARG A 27 -12.64 -10.93 -6.21
CA ARG A 27 -11.75 -10.12 -5.37
C ARG A 27 -12.48 -8.96 -4.69
N THR A 28 -13.38 -8.31 -5.40
CA THR A 28 -14.18 -7.20 -4.87
C THR A 28 -15.16 -7.70 -3.81
N GLU A 29 -15.89 -8.78 -4.08
CA GLU A 29 -16.80 -9.40 -3.10
C GLU A 29 -16.04 -9.84 -1.85
N ALA A 30 -14.91 -10.54 -1.99
CA ALA A 30 -14.08 -10.95 -0.88
C ALA A 30 -13.58 -9.77 -0.03
N ALA A 31 -13.24 -8.65 -0.66
CA ALA A 31 -12.82 -7.44 0.05
C ALA A 31 -13.99 -6.74 0.76
N LEU A 32 -15.20 -6.80 0.20
CA LEU A 32 -16.40 -6.26 0.85
C LEU A 32 -16.80 -7.10 2.07
N ASP A 33 -16.69 -8.43 1.98
CA ASP A 33 -16.99 -9.37 3.07
C ASP A 33 -15.94 -9.30 4.20
N ALA A 34 -14.71 -8.89 3.88
CA ALA A 34 -13.64 -8.70 4.86
C ALA A 34 -13.79 -7.43 5.71
N ARG A 35 -14.73 -6.54 5.38
CA ARG A 35 -14.96 -5.28 6.10
C ARG A 35 -15.36 -5.50 7.57
N TRP A 36 -15.12 -4.46 8.36
CA TRP A 36 -15.54 -4.44 9.76
C TRP A 36 -17.05 -4.67 9.90
N PRO A 37 -17.49 -5.61 10.75
CA PRO A 37 -18.89 -5.96 10.90
C PRO A 37 -19.77 -4.78 11.33
N SER A 38 -20.94 -4.66 10.70
CA SER A 38 -21.91 -3.59 10.98
C SER A 38 -22.39 -3.57 12.43
N GLU A 39 -22.52 -4.76 13.06
CA GLU A 39 -22.98 -4.92 14.44
C GLU A 39 -21.96 -4.35 15.47
N LYS A 40 -20.68 -4.30 15.10
CA LYS A 40 -19.60 -3.79 15.95
C LYS A 40 -19.26 -2.32 15.67
N GLN A 41 -19.97 -1.65 14.76
CA GLN A 41 -19.68 -0.26 14.39
C GLN A 41 -19.85 0.69 15.59
N GLY A 42 -18.87 1.58 15.77
CA GLY A 42 -18.90 2.61 16.83
C GLY A 42 -18.66 2.09 18.24
N GLN A 43 -18.62 0.77 18.45
CA GLN A 43 -18.27 0.20 19.74
C GLN A 43 -16.78 0.35 20.01
N SER A 44 -16.44 0.51 21.29
CA SER A 44 -15.03 0.51 21.72
C SER A 44 -14.57 -0.94 21.89
N VAL A 45 -13.65 -1.36 21.04
CA VAL A 45 -13.12 -2.74 21.02
C VAL A 45 -11.62 -2.71 21.28
N ALA A 46 -11.13 -3.62 22.12
CA ALA A 46 -9.69 -3.76 22.35
C ALA A 46 -9.08 -4.65 21.27
N LEU A 47 -8.15 -4.10 20.48
CA LEU A 47 -7.46 -4.84 19.42
C LEU A 47 -5.95 -4.79 19.61
N THR A 48 -5.26 -5.80 19.08
CA THR A 48 -3.82 -5.74 18.86
C THR A 48 -3.58 -5.14 17.47
N VAL A 49 -2.85 -4.04 17.41
CA VAL A 49 -2.65 -3.26 16.19
C VAL A 49 -1.17 -3.17 15.90
N HIS A 50 -0.80 -3.50 14.67
CA HIS A 50 0.56 -3.46 14.16
C HIS A 50 0.69 -2.38 13.09
N VAL A 51 1.63 -1.47 13.24
CA VAL A 51 1.84 -0.33 12.33
C VAL A 51 2.39 -0.82 10.99
N ALA A 52 1.59 -0.71 9.94
CA ALA A 52 1.90 -1.18 8.59
C ALA A 52 2.17 -0.06 7.58
N GLY A 53 2.14 1.21 8.02
CA GLY A 53 2.41 2.38 7.18
C GLY A 53 3.10 3.49 7.95
N LEU A 54 3.69 4.43 7.22
CA LEU A 54 4.27 5.62 7.85
C LEU A 54 3.16 6.48 8.48
N ALA A 55 3.40 6.94 9.70
CA ALA A 55 2.47 7.81 10.39
C ALA A 55 2.45 9.21 9.75
N GLN A 56 1.25 9.74 9.51
CA GLN A 56 1.03 11.02 8.85
C GLN A 56 0.42 12.01 9.85
N ASP A 57 1.16 13.05 10.19
CA ASP A 57 0.69 14.11 11.07
C ASP A 57 0.16 15.30 10.27
N ASP A 58 -1.14 15.59 10.38
CA ASP A 58 -1.80 16.73 9.73
C ASP A 58 -1.91 17.97 10.67
N GLY A 59 -1.20 17.96 11.80
CA GLY A 59 -1.20 19.02 12.81
C GLY A 59 -2.38 18.94 13.80
N ARG A 60 -3.45 18.22 13.46
CA ARG A 60 -4.63 18.01 14.32
C ARG A 60 -4.70 16.58 14.85
N ARG A 61 -4.22 15.63 14.10
CA ARG A 61 -4.23 14.19 14.40
C ARG A 61 -3.11 13.50 13.64
N VAL A 62 -2.70 12.36 14.15
CA VAL A 62 -1.84 11.44 13.42
C VAL A 62 -2.70 10.35 12.77
N ARG A 63 -2.57 10.17 11.48
CA ARG A 63 -3.18 9.05 10.74
C ARG A 63 -2.16 7.94 10.60
N VAL A 64 -2.57 6.72 10.91
CA VAL A 64 -1.71 5.54 10.79
C VAL A 64 -2.46 4.42 10.09
N LEU A 65 -1.81 3.80 9.11
CA LEU A 65 -2.25 2.56 8.51
C LEU A 65 -1.69 1.41 9.33
N ALA A 66 -2.54 0.48 9.71
CA ALA A 66 -2.15 -0.61 10.57
C ALA A 66 -2.93 -1.90 10.26
N ASP A 67 -2.34 -3.04 10.60
CA ASP A 67 -3.03 -4.31 10.61
C ASP A 67 -3.52 -4.59 12.04
N ALA A 68 -4.81 -4.82 12.20
CA ALA A 68 -5.46 -5.06 13.48
C ALA A 68 -5.87 -6.53 13.60
N LEU A 69 -5.54 -7.14 14.72
CA LEU A 69 -5.93 -8.49 15.07
C LEU A 69 -7.02 -8.43 16.13
N ALA A 70 -8.18 -8.96 15.80
CA ALA A 70 -9.29 -9.11 16.74
C ALA A 70 -9.14 -10.38 17.59
N ASP A 71 -9.85 -10.44 18.71
CA ASP A 71 -9.78 -11.57 19.65
C ASP A 71 -10.34 -12.87 19.02
N ASP A 72 -11.14 -12.77 17.96
CA ASP A 72 -11.62 -13.89 17.15
C ASP A 72 -10.59 -14.42 16.12
N GLY A 73 -9.38 -13.85 16.11
CA GLY A 73 -8.30 -14.23 15.19
C GLY A 73 -8.38 -13.59 13.81
N ARG A 74 -9.43 -12.81 13.51
CA ARG A 74 -9.55 -12.11 12.23
C ARG A 74 -8.58 -10.92 12.17
N ARG A 75 -7.98 -10.74 10.99
CA ARG A 75 -7.12 -9.60 10.69
C ARG A 75 -7.88 -8.60 9.83
N TYR A 76 -7.73 -7.32 10.16
CA TYR A 76 -8.31 -6.20 9.43
C TYR A 76 -7.23 -5.18 9.13
N ARG A 77 -7.20 -4.66 7.92
CA ARG A 77 -6.38 -3.49 7.61
C ARG A 77 -7.18 -2.24 7.96
N VAL A 78 -6.64 -1.45 8.87
CA VAL A 78 -7.36 -0.31 9.45
C VAL A 78 -6.58 0.99 9.26
N GLN A 79 -7.30 2.08 8.99
CA GLN A 79 -6.73 3.42 9.10
C GLN A 79 -7.25 4.07 10.37
N LEU A 80 -6.33 4.37 11.28
CA LEU A 80 -6.64 4.98 12.57
C LEU A 80 -6.28 6.46 12.58
N ALA A 81 -7.14 7.28 13.20
CA ALA A 81 -6.86 8.66 13.53
C ALA A 81 -6.56 8.75 15.04
N ASP A 82 -5.37 9.20 15.40
CA ASP A 82 -4.98 9.47 16.77
C ASP A 82 -4.95 10.96 17.04
N PHE A 83 -5.90 11.44 17.81
CA PHE A 83 -5.99 12.84 18.22
C PHE A 83 -5.05 13.18 19.40
N GLY A 84 -4.52 12.18 20.08
CA GLY A 84 -3.47 12.34 21.10
C GLY A 84 -2.10 12.60 20.49
N ARG A 85 -1.96 12.46 19.18
CA ARG A 85 -0.73 12.70 18.41
C ARG A 85 0.49 11.99 18.99
N ARG A 86 0.31 10.74 19.45
CA ARG A 86 1.42 9.92 19.93
C ARG A 86 2.30 9.50 18.75
N GLU A 87 3.53 9.15 19.05
CA GLU A 87 4.44 8.55 18.07
C GLU A 87 4.01 7.12 17.75
N TRP A 88 4.00 6.80 16.45
CA TRP A 88 3.68 5.49 15.92
C TRP A 88 4.87 4.95 15.10
N PRO A 89 5.90 4.40 15.77
CA PRO A 89 7.08 3.88 15.05
C PRO A 89 6.71 2.78 14.06
N ALA A 90 7.36 2.76 12.92
CA ALA A 90 7.16 1.77 11.87
C ALA A 90 7.36 0.33 12.38
N GLY A 91 6.40 -0.55 12.13
CA GLY A 91 6.43 -1.94 12.59
C GLY A 91 6.33 -2.10 14.11
N SER A 92 5.82 -1.11 14.84
CA SER A 92 5.50 -1.23 16.28
C SER A 92 4.14 -1.87 16.49
N THR A 93 4.00 -2.59 17.62
CA THR A 93 2.75 -3.28 17.97
C THR A 93 2.16 -2.70 19.24
N TRP A 94 0.85 -2.51 19.24
CA TRP A 94 0.10 -1.84 20.31
C TRP A 94 -1.15 -2.63 20.66
N ARG A 95 -1.49 -2.70 21.93
CA ARG A 95 -2.81 -3.09 22.40
C ARG A 95 -3.58 -1.82 22.74
N LEU A 96 -4.65 -1.56 22.01
CA LEU A 96 -5.41 -0.32 22.19
C LEU A 96 -6.91 -0.50 22.01
N ASN A 97 -7.67 0.37 22.65
CA ASN A 97 -9.09 0.48 22.40
C ASN A 97 -9.32 1.34 21.16
N VAL A 98 -10.08 0.80 20.20
CA VAL A 98 -10.42 1.49 18.97
C VAL A 98 -11.92 1.58 18.79
N ARG A 99 -12.39 2.62 18.11
CA ARG A 99 -13.75 2.69 17.59
C ARG A 99 -13.67 2.63 16.09
N LEU A 100 -14.10 1.51 15.54
CA LEU A 100 -14.03 1.23 14.10
C LEU A 100 -15.40 1.35 13.45
N ARG A 101 -15.37 1.70 12.16
CA ARG A 101 -16.52 1.67 11.25
C ARG A 101 -16.08 1.18 9.89
N ALA A 102 -16.94 0.48 9.19
CA ALA A 102 -16.70 0.15 7.79
C ALA A 102 -16.58 1.44 6.97
N PRO A 103 -15.71 1.48 5.95
CA PRO A 103 -15.60 2.61 5.05
C PRO A 103 -16.81 2.67 4.13
N VAL A 104 -17.88 3.32 4.57
CA VAL A 104 -19.09 3.57 3.76
C VAL A 104 -18.93 4.92 3.08
N GLY A 105 -19.15 4.96 1.77
CA GLY A 105 -19.15 6.17 0.97
C GLY A 105 -20.45 6.97 1.16
N GLU A 106 -20.35 8.28 1.13
CA GLU A 106 -21.53 9.14 0.91
C GLU A 106 -21.79 9.19 -0.59
N ALA A 107 -23.04 8.99 -1.00
CA ALA A 107 -23.45 9.03 -2.42
C ALA A 107 -23.43 10.47 -2.97
N ASN A 108 -22.27 11.11 -2.97
CA ASN A 108 -22.08 12.45 -3.50
C ASN A 108 -21.55 12.40 -4.94
N LEU A 109 -22.32 12.89 -5.90
CA LEU A 109 -21.95 12.92 -7.31
C LEU A 109 -20.66 13.70 -7.64
N ARG A 110 -20.14 14.52 -6.72
CA ARG A 110 -18.95 15.37 -6.90
C ARG A 110 -18.00 15.36 -5.70
N GLY A 111 -18.15 14.42 -4.78
CA GLY A 111 -17.31 14.30 -3.58
C GLY A 111 -16.21 13.27 -3.74
N PHE A 112 -15.32 13.23 -2.73
CA PHE A 112 -14.33 12.15 -2.60
C PHE A 112 -15.04 10.85 -2.23
N ASP A 113 -14.94 9.85 -3.10
CA ASP A 113 -15.48 8.51 -2.85
C ASP A 113 -14.57 7.76 -1.88
N ARG A 114 -14.91 7.83 -0.60
CA ARG A 114 -14.16 7.20 0.49
C ARG A 114 -14.23 5.69 0.43
N GLU A 115 -15.33 5.14 -0.05
CA GLU A 115 -15.53 3.70 -0.15
C GLU A 115 -14.66 3.11 -1.25
N ALA A 116 -14.70 3.68 -2.46
CA ALA A 116 -13.84 3.28 -3.56
C ALA A 116 -12.36 3.45 -3.22
N TRP A 117 -12.01 4.54 -2.54
CA TRP A 117 -10.64 4.76 -2.07
C TRP A 117 -10.20 3.70 -1.05
N ALA A 118 -11.03 3.37 -0.07
CA ALA A 118 -10.70 2.36 0.93
C ALA A 118 -10.56 0.98 0.30
N LEU A 119 -11.46 0.62 -0.63
CA LEU A 119 -11.39 -0.63 -1.39
C LEU A 119 -10.10 -0.72 -2.21
N ALA A 120 -9.74 0.34 -2.92
CA ALA A 120 -8.51 0.40 -3.72
C ALA A 120 -7.23 0.29 -2.87
N ASN A 121 -7.27 0.74 -1.60
CA ASN A 121 -6.15 0.67 -0.66
C ASN A 121 -6.22 -0.53 0.29
N GLY A 122 -7.19 -1.43 0.10
CA GLY A 122 -7.37 -2.62 0.93
C GLY A 122 -7.67 -2.30 2.40
N ILE A 123 -8.42 -1.21 2.67
CA ILE A 123 -8.75 -0.75 4.02
C ILE A 123 -10.13 -1.31 4.40
N ASP A 124 -10.16 -2.17 5.43
CA ASP A 124 -11.37 -2.84 5.90
C ASP A 124 -12.15 -2.00 6.92
N ALA A 125 -11.46 -1.09 7.62
CA ALA A 125 -12.09 -0.19 8.58
C ALA A 125 -11.37 1.14 8.73
N LEU A 126 -12.15 2.17 9.08
CA LEU A 126 -11.68 3.48 9.51
C LEU A 126 -12.03 3.68 10.97
N GLY A 127 -11.15 4.31 11.75
CA GLY A 127 -11.46 4.51 13.15
C GLY A 127 -10.59 5.50 13.88
N THR A 128 -10.82 5.56 15.20
CA THR A 128 -10.07 6.41 16.13
C THR A 128 -9.34 5.55 17.14
N ALA A 129 -8.08 5.91 17.40
CA ALA A 129 -7.28 5.30 18.44
C ALA A 129 -7.63 5.91 19.80
N GLY A 130 -7.94 5.07 20.78
CA GLY A 130 -8.16 5.45 22.18
C GLY A 130 -6.93 5.19 23.05
N ALA A 131 -7.16 4.78 24.31
CA ALA A 131 -6.09 4.41 25.23
C ALA A 131 -5.26 3.25 24.67
N ALA A 132 -3.94 3.37 24.74
CA ALA A 132 -3.01 2.43 24.16
C ALA A 132 -1.96 1.98 25.18
N ARG A 133 -1.53 0.73 25.04
CA ARG A 133 -0.34 0.17 25.67
C ARG A 133 0.52 -0.46 24.58
N GLN A 134 1.82 -0.27 24.67
CA GLN A 134 2.72 -0.98 23.76
C GLN A 134 2.60 -2.49 24.03
N ALA A 135 2.40 -3.28 23.00
CA ALA A 135 2.30 -4.73 23.08
C ALA A 135 3.62 -5.36 22.64
N ALA A 136 3.99 -6.48 23.29
CA ALA A 136 5.29 -7.09 23.08
C ALA A 136 5.40 -7.87 21.77
N GLN A 137 4.30 -8.39 21.20
CA GLN A 137 4.37 -9.31 20.06
C GLN A 137 3.22 -9.12 19.07
N TRP A 138 3.59 -9.18 17.79
CA TRP A 138 2.68 -9.37 16.67
C TRP A 138 2.81 -10.81 16.16
N PRO A 139 1.72 -11.56 15.98
CA PRO A 139 1.79 -12.91 15.44
C PRO A 139 2.01 -12.86 13.92
N GLY A 140 3.18 -12.39 13.51
CA GLY A 140 3.58 -12.23 12.12
C GLY A 140 4.49 -13.35 11.63
N GLY A 141 4.55 -13.51 10.29
CA GLY A 141 5.47 -14.42 9.61
C GLY A 141 6.71 -13.71 9.05
N LEU A 142 7.48 -14.43 8.23
CA LEU A 142 8.66 -13.86 7.55
C LEU A 142 8.30 -12.70 6.62
N SER A 143 7.11 -12.73 6.00
CA SER A 143 6.63 -11.63 5.16
C SER A 143 6.40 -10.36 5.96
N ASP A 144 5.82 -10.46 7.16
CA ASP A 144 5.59 -9.31 8.04
C ASP A 144 6.93 -8.72 8.50
N ALA A 145 7.89 -9.58 8.87
CA ALA A 145 9.24 -9.14 9.26
C ALA A 145 9.98 -8.42 8.13
N PHE A 146 9.83 -8.88 6.88
CA PHE A 146 10.40 -8.23 5.71
C PHE A 146 9.73 -6.87 5.46
N SER A 147 8.40 -6.81 5.50
CA SER A 147 7.63 -5.57 5.34
C SER A 147 7.98 -4.55 6.41
N ASP A 148 8.15 -4.97 7.65
CA ASP A 148 8.60 -4.12 8.76
C ASP A 148 10.01 -3.57 8.53
N GLY A 149 10.92 -4.41 8.03
CA GLY A 149 12.28 -4.00 7.70
C GLY A 149 12.28 -2.90 6.63
N LEU A 150 11.47 -3.07 5.59
CA LEU A 150 11.32 -2.09 4.53
C LEU A 150 10.63 -0.80 5.05
N LEU A 151 9.61 -0.92 5.87
CA LEU A 151 8.89 0.22 6.44
C LEU A 151 9.81 1.05 7.36
N ARG A 152 10.61 0.39 8.20
CA ARG A 152 11.63 1.07 9.03
C ARG A 152 12.71 1.75 8.20
N LEU A 153 13.11 1.17 7.08
CA LEU A 153 14.04 1.80 6.15
C LEU A 153 13.43 3.08 5.55
N ARG A 154 12.17 3.00 5.09
CA ARG A 154 11.42 4.17 4.58
C ARG A 154 11.29 5.26 5.65
N GLU A 155 10.99 4.90 6.91
CA GLU A 155 10.91 5.84 8.04
C GLU A 155 12.26 6.53 8.28
N ARG A 156 13.39 5.79 8.27
CA ARG A 156 14.73 6.36 8.41
C ARG A 156 15.08 7.33 7.27
N ILE A 157 14.75 6.96 6.03
CA ILE A 157 14.96 7.83 4.87
C ILE A 157 14.13 9.11 5.02
N SER A 158 12.84 8.99 5.35
CA SER A 158 11.96 10.14 5.59
C SER A 158 12.50 11.04 6.69
N ALA A 159 12.88 10.47 7.84
CA ALA A 159 13.44 11.22 8.96
C ALA A 159 14.76 11.94 8.60
N SER A 160 15.58 11.39 7.70
CA SER A 160 16.80 12.07 7.24
C SER A 160 16.50 13.34 6.48
N TRP A 161 15.46 13.34 5.64
CA TRP A 161 15.01 14.52 4.89
C TRP A 161 14.29 15.55 5.77
N GLN A 162 13.60 15.12 6.84
CA GLN A 162 12.97 16.02 7.81
C GLN A 162 13.98 16.87 8.60
N ARG A 163 15.22 16.39 8.73
CA ARG A 163 16.31 17.12 9.43
C ARG A 163 17.03 18.13 8.56
N MET A 164 16.63 18.30 7.29
CA MET A 164 17.19 19.30 6.41
C MET A 164 16.87 20.72 6.92
N PRO A 165 17.75 21.70 6.66
CA PRO A 165 17.52 23.07 7.08
C PRO A 165 16.27 23.67 6.41
N PRO A 166 15.65 24.70 7.02
CA PRO A 166 14.39 25.28 6.54
C PRO A 166 14.42 25.70 5.07
N GLU A 167 15.56 26.16 4.58
CA GLU A 167 15.76 26.60 3.19
C GLU A 167 15.60 25.43 2.20
N ALA A 168 15.86 24.21 2.63
CA ALA A 168 15.73 23.00 1.83
C ALA A 168 14.40 22.24 2.08
N ALA A 169 13.52 22.73 2.96
CA ALA A 169 12.33 22.01 3.42
C ALA A 169 11.40 21.62 2.27
N GLU A 170 11.19 22.50 1.29
CA GLU A 170 10.33 22.21 0.13
C GLU A 170 10.94 21.13 -0.77
N GLY A 171 12.24 21.19 -1.02
CA GLY A 171 12.96 20.15 -1.76
C GLY A 171 12.95 18.82 -1.01
N ALA A 172 13.13 18.85 0.30
CA ALA A 172 13.04 17.67 1.16
C ALA A 172 11.65 17.03 1.13
N ALA A 173 10.57 17.84 1.16
CA ALA A 173 9.19 17.35 1.01
C ALA A 173 8.97 16.67 -0.35
N LEU A 174 9.48 17.24 -1.43
CA LEU A 174 9.42 16.63 -2.76
C LEU A 174 10.21 15.32 -2.81
N MET A 175 11.41 15.28 -2.24
CA MET A 175 12.21 14.06 -2.18
C MET A 175 11.53 12.96 -1.34
N ARG A 176 10.87 13.29 -0.24
CA ARG A 176 10.06 12.35 0.56
C ARG A 176 8.90 11.79 -0.26
N ALA A 177 8.18 12.65 -0.99
CA ALA A 177 7.10 12.21 -1.86
C ALA A 177 7.58 11.22 -2.95
N LEU A 178 8.73 11.50 -3.57
CA LEU A 178 9.28 10.69 -4.66
C LEU A 178 9.98 9.40 -4.16
N ALA A 179 10.76 9.48 -3.07
CA ALA A 179 11.58 8.36 -2.61
C ALA A 179 10.83 7.38 -1.72
N VAL A 180 9.91 7.87 -0.88
CA VAL A 180 9.19 7.03 0.10
C VAL A 180 7.66 7.10 -0.02
N GLY A 181 7.15 7.86 -1.01
CA GLY A 181 5.71 7.95 -1.27
C GLY A 181 4.93 8.81 -0.26
N GLU A 182 5.60 9.65 0.52
CA GLU A 182 4.95 10.56 1.49
C GLU A 182 4.42 11.82 0.80
N GLN A 183 3.34 11.69 0.07
CA GLN A 183 2.74 12.80 -0.69
C GLN A 183 2.13 13.90 0.20
N ASP A 184 1.74 13.56 1.42
CA ASP A 184 1.17 14.53 2.39
C ASP A 184 2.22 15.55 2.88
N ALA A 185 3.52 15.29 2.67
CA ALA A 185 4.57 16.25 2.95
C ALA A 185 4.56 17.45 1.98
N LEU A 186 3.90 17.33 0.82
CA LEU A 186 3.78 18.38 -0.17
C LEU A 186 2.59 19.28 0.14
N GLU A 187 2.84 20.59 0.26
CA GLU A 187 1.80 21.59 0.42
C GLU A 187 0.87 21.67 -0.80
N ASN A 188 -0.38 22.06 -0.58
CA ASN A 188 -1.39 22.20 -1.64
C ASN A 188 -0.96 23.13 -2.80
N LYS A 189 -0.09 24.11 -2.54
CA LYS A 189 0.45 25.00 -3.57
C LYS A 189 1.18 24.23 -4.67
N TRP A 190 1.94 23.19 -4.30
CA TRP A 190 2.67 22.34 -5.23
C TRP A 190 1.72 21.51 -6.10
N TRP A 191 0.66 20.96 -5.52
CA TRP A 191 -0.35 20.23 -6.29
C TRP A 191 -1.08 21.13 -7.29
N GLN A 192 -1.36 22.37 -6.91
CA GLN A 192 -1.95 23.36 -7.82
C GLN A 192 -0.99 23.75 -8.96
N ALA A 193 0.30 23.87 -8.70
CA ALA A 193 1.30 24.13 -9.71
C ALA A 193 1.55 22.94 -10.65
N PHE A 194 1.50 21.71 -10.11
CA PHE A 194 1.76 20.50 -10.89
C PHE A 194 0.60 20.09 -11.80
N ARG A 195 -0.65 20.41 -11.43
CA ARG A 195 -1.85 20.07 -12.22
C ARG A 195 -1.79 20.57 -13.66
N PRO A 196 -1.60 21.85 -13.94
CA PRO A 196 -1.59 22.36 -15.32
C PRO A 196 -0.39 21.85 -16.12
N LEU A 197 0.70 21.46 -15.46
CA LEU A 197 1.90 20.91 -16.08
C LEU A 197 1.83 19.40 -16.29
N GLY A 198 0.76 18.72 -15.83
CA GLY A 198 0.63 17.25 -15.90
C GLY A 198 1.60 16.50 -14.99
N LEU A 199 2.32 17.20 -14.08
CA LEU A 199 3.33 16.59 -13.21
C LEU A 199 2.73 15.79 -12.03
N ASN A 200 1.44 15.90 -11.77
CA ASN A 200 0.76 15.08 -10.75
C ASN A 200 1.00 13.59 -10.98
N HIS A 201 1.04 13.18 -12.25
CA HIS A 201 1.27 11.78 -12.61
C HIS A 201 2.71 11.32 -12.32
N LEU A 202 3.67 12.23 -12.32
CA LEU A 202 5.07 11.93 -11.99
C LEU A 202 5.27 11.76 -10.48
N VAL A 203 4.57 12.57 -9.68
CA VAL A 203 4.67 12.55 -8.21
C VAL A 203 3.83 11.41 -7.60
N SER A 204 2.71 11.05 -8.23
CA SER A 204 2.01 9.81 -7.89
C SER A 204 2.79 8.62 -8.47
N VAL A 205 2.77 7.48 -7.75
CA VAL A 205 3.45 6.26 -8.23
C VAL A 205 2.99 5.95 -9.65
N SER A 206 3.86 6.23 -10.63
CA SER A 206 3.55 6.06 -12.03
C SER A 206 3.90 4.63 -12.49
N GLY A 207 3.20 4.14 -13.52
CA GLY A 207 3.56 2.88 -14.17
C GLY A 207 5.02 2.84 -14.69
N LEU A 208 5.66 4.01 -14.87
CA LEU A 208 7.07 4.13 -15.19
C LEU A 208 7.96 3.58 -14.07
N HIS A 209 7.64 3.88 -12.79
CA HIS A 209 8.39 3.35 -11.64
C HIS A 209 8.28 1.82 -11.56
N VAL A 210 7.08 1.27 -11.76
CA VAL A 210 6.85 -0.18 -11.82
C VAL A 210 7.69 -0.81 -12.92
N THR A 211 7.69 -0.21 -14.13
CA THR A 211 8.48 -0.69 -15.25
C THR A 211 9.98 -0.60 -14.96
N MET A 212 10.43 0.49 -14.36
CA MET A 212 11.84 0.69 -14.01
C MET A 212 12.31 -0.34 -12.98
N VAL A 213 11.50 -0.63 -11.97
CA VAL A 213 11.76 -1.70 -10.99
C VAL A 213 11.81 -3.07 -11.66
N ALA A 214 10.84 -3.39 -12.53
CA ALA A 214 10.82 -4.64 -13.28
C ALA A 214 12.07 -4.82 -14.15
N VAL A 215 12.50 -3.78 -14.87
CA VAL A 215 13.70 -3.79 -15.71
C VAL A 215 14.96 -3.96 -14.87
N LEU A 216 15.09 -3.23 -13.75
CA LEU A 216 16.23 -3.32 -12.84
C LEU A 216 16.39 -4.74 -12.29
N PHE A 217 15.32 -5.33 -11.76
CA PHE A 217 15.37 -6.69 -11.21
C PHE A 217 15.58 -7.75 -12.29
N GLY A 218 15.01 -7.56 -13.48
CA GLY A 218 15.30 -8.40 -14.63
C GLY A 218 16.79 -8.34 -15.03
N TRP A 219 17.38 -7.14 -15.04
CA TRP A 219 18.80 -6.95 -15.35
C TRP A 219 19.71 -7.56 -14.26
N LEU A 220 19.40 -7.38 -12.99
CA LEU A 220 20.11 -8.01 -11.88
C LEU A 220 20.04 -9.53 -11.95
N ALA A 221 18.87 -10.10 -12.21
CA ALA A 221 18.70 -11.54 -12.40
C ALA A 221 19.52 -12.04 -13.58
N HIS A 222 19.54 -11.29 -14.69
CA HIS A 222 20.39 -11.64 -15.84
C HIS A 222 21.88 -11.65 -15.49
N GLY A 223 22.36 -10.63 -14.77
CA GLY A 223 23.74 -10.56 -14.29
C GLY A 223 24.10 -11.75 -13.38
N LEU A 224 23.22 -12.06 -12.43
CA LEU A 224 23.40 -13.18 -11.51
C LEU A 224 23.45 -14.54 -12.25
N LEU A 225 22.56 -14.76 -13.22
CA LEU A 225 22.53 -15.98 -14.01
C LEU A 225 23.81 -16.19 -14.84
N ARG A 226 24.50 -15.10 -15.22
CA ARG A 226 25.80 -15.18 -15.93
C ARG A 226 26.95 -15.62 -15.04
N LEU A 227 26.82 -15.48 -13.70
CA LEU A 227 27.83 -15.91 -12.74
C LEU A 227 27.70 -17.40 -12.38
N LEU A 228 26.60 -18.05 -12.78
CA LEU A 228 26.38 -19.48 -12.52
C LEU A 228 27.20 -20.33 -13.49
N PRO A 229 27.91 -21.37 -13.00
CA PRO A 229 28.70 -22.27 -13.84
C PRO A 229 27.82 -23.10 -14.81
N ALA A 230 26.56 -23.31 -14.49
CA ALA A 230 25.56 -23.96 -15.35
C ALA A 230 24.27 -23.13 -15.35
N PRO A 231 24.05 -22.26 -16.35
CA PRO A 231 22.84 -21.46 -16.43
C PRO A 231 21.60 -22.36 -16.67
N PRO A 232 20.42 -21.99 -16.11
CA PRO A 232 19.20 -22.78 -16.29
C PRO A 232 18.79 -22.86 -17.78
N HIS A 233 18.10 -23.93 -18.17
CA HIS A 233 17.68 -24.19 -19.55
C HIS A 233 16.83 -23.08 -20.21
N ARG A 234 16.23 -22.17 -19.40
CA ARG A 234 15.41 -21.04 -19.88
C ARG A 234 15.78 -19.74 -19.16
N PRO A 235 16.98 -19.17 -19.40
CA PRO A 235 17.44 -17.98 -18.68
C PRO A 235 16.51 -16.77 -18.88
N ARG A 236 15.90 -16.62 -20.07
CA ARG A 236 14.93 -15.54 -20.33
C ARG A 236 13.67 -15.62 -19.46
N ALA A 237 13.18 -16.83 -19.19
CA ALA A 237 12.00 -17.02 -18.32
C ALA A 237 12.30 -16.58 -16.87
N TRP A 238 13.50 -16.86 -16.36
CA TRP A 238 13.92 -16.41 -15.03
C TRP A 238 14.09 -14.89 -14.95
N VAL A 239 14.66 -14.26 -15.98
CA VAL A 239 14.80 -12.80 -16.06
C VAL A 239 13.43 -12.11 -16.09
N LEU A 240 12.52 -12.60 -16.95
CA LEU A 240 11.15 -12.07 -17.03
C LEU A 240 10.37 -12.33 -15.74
N GLY A 241 10.52 -13.50 -15.14
CA GLY A 241 9.88 -13.87 -13.88
C GLY A 241 10.34 -12.97 -12.72
N ALA A 242 11.63 -12.70 -12.62
CA ALA A 242 12.18 -11.80 -11.60
C ALA A 242 11.66 -10.36 -11.76
N GLY A 243 11.63 -9.86 -12.99
CA GLY A 243 11.07 -8.54 -13.29
C GLY A 243 9.57 -8.44 -12.99
N ALA A 244 8.80 -9.45 -13.38
CA ALA A 244 7.36 -9.52 -13.10
C ALA A 244 7.07 -9.62 -11.59
N ALA A 245 7.82 -10.46 -10.87
CA ALA A 245 7.70 -10.58 -9.41
C ALA A 245 7.99 -9.24 -8.74
N ALA A 246 9.09 -8.57 -9.10
CA ALA A 246 9.43 -7.27 -8.55
C ALA A 246 8.35 -6.20 -8.83
N ALA A 247 7.75 -6.22 -10.01
CA ALA A 247 6.65 -5.32 -10.36
C ALA A 247 5.36 -5.59 -9.58
N LEU A 248 5.13 -6.85 -9.17
CA LEU A 248 3.95 -7.23 -8.35
C LEU A 248 4.13 -6.87 -6.87
N PHE A 249 5.38 -6.80 -6.38
CA PHE A 249 5.69 -6.44 -5.00
C PHE A 249 5.90 -4.94 -4.78
N TYR A 250 6.07 -4.18 -5.84
CA TYR A 250 6.18 -2.72 -5.80
C TYR A 250 4.82 -2.05 -5.68
#